data_8fdfcd7010941d220aeba49f95b39fce
#
_entry.id   8fdfcd7010941d220aeba49f95b39fce
#
_cell.length_a   1.000
_cell.length_b   1.000
_cell.length_c   1.000
_cell.angle_alpha   90.00
_cell.angle_beta   90.00
_cell.angle_gamma   90.00
#
_symmetry.space_group_name_H-M   'P 1'
#
loop_
_entity.id
_entity.type
_entity.pdbx_description
1 polymer ?
#
loop_
_entity_poly.entity_id
_entity_poly.type
_entity_poly.pdbx_seq_one_letter_code
_entity_poly.pdbx_strand_id
1 'polypeptide(L)'
;MSSLPPPQAPLYNHPLPALEQWLRDLGAVQHGPHSCFWDLELGGWSAQVELAVEELSIRWQSPDAPVERHFPYGFSRADVEAAILAGP
;
A
#
# COMPACT_ATOMS: atom_id res chain seq x y z
N MET A 1 -1.51 15.94 16.59
CA MET A 1 -0.70 14.85 16.05
C MET A 1 -1.61 13.72 15.63
N SER A 2 -1.59 13.40 14.36
CA SER A 2 -2.33 12.23 13.91
C SER A 2 -1.48 10.99 14.16
N SER A 3 -2.03 10.03 14.89
CA SER A 3 -1.40 8.73 15.04
C SER A 3 -2.16 7.71 14.22
N LEU A 4 -1.44 6.77 13.64
CA LEU A 4 -2.07 5.69 12.91
C LEU A 4 -2.74 4.74 13.90
N PRO A 5 -3.84 4.08 13.50
CA PRO A 5 -4.37 2.96 14.27
C PRO A 5 -3.29 1.89 14.47
N PRO A 6 -3.45 0.99 15.45
CA PRO A 6 -2.47 -0.08 15.65
C PRO A 6 -2.22 -0.90 14.40
N PRO A 7 -1.00 -1.40 14.19
CA PRO A 7 -0.69 -2.20 13.00
C PRO A 7 -1.57 -3.45 12.85
N GLN A 8 -2.10 -3.97 13.94
CA GLN A 8 -2.98 -5.13 13.93
C GLN A 8 -4.40 -4.80 13.49
N ALA A 9 -4.75 -3.51 13.44
CA ALA A 9 -6.09 -3.10 13.02
C ALA A 9 -6.28 -3.37 11.53
N PRO A 10 -7.45 -3.85 11.12
CA PRO A 10 -7.75 -4.04 9.71
C PRO A 10 -7.68 -2.71 8.94
N LEU A 11 -7.35 -2.80 7.65
CA LEU A 11 -7.26 -1.59 6.84
C LEU A 11 -8.56 -0.80 6.83
N TYR A 12 -9.72 -1.46 6.88
CA TYR A 12 -11.00 -0.75 6.87
C TYR A 12 -11.23 0.11 8.12
N ASN A 13 -10.45 -0.11 9.18
CA ASN A 13 -10.51 0.73 10.39
C ASN A 13 -9.62 1.97 10.29
N HIS A 14 -8.92 2.13 9.17
CA HIS A 14 -8.09 3.30 8.92
C HIS A 14 -8.85 4.28 8.05
N PRO A 15 -9.05 5.54 8.50
CA PRO A 15 -9.58 6.55 7.57
C PRO A 15 -8.59 6.78 6.44
N LEU A 16 -9.09 7.25 5.30
CA LEU A 16 -8.26 7.44 4.12
C LEU A 16 -6.98 8.24 4.40
N PRO A 17 -7.04 9.37 5.15
CA PRO A 17 -5.79 10.10 5.46
C PRO A 17 -4.76 9.26 6.20
N ALA A 18 -5.21 8.32 7.04
CA ALA A 18 -4.28 7.44 7.75
C ALA A 18 -3.62 6.45 6.80
N LEU A 19 -4.37 5.89 5.85
CA LEU A 19 -3.80 5.00 4.83
C LEU A 19 -2.80 5.76 3.95
N GLU A 20 -3.12 6.98 3.58
CA GLU A 20 -2.22 7.81 2.79
C GLU A 20 -0.94 8.11 3.56
N GLN A 21 -1.05 8.43 4.84
CA GLN A 21 0.12 8.68 5.67
C GLN A 21 0.99 7.43 5.79
N TRP A 22 0.36 6.27 5.97
CA TRP A 22 1.08 5.00 6.02
C TRP A 22 1.88 4.76 4.73
N LEU A 23 1.26 4.98 3.58
CA LEU A 23 1.97 4.81 2.31
C LEU A 23 3.14 5.78 2.18
N ARG A 24 2.97 7.04 2.62
CA ARG A 24 4.08 8.00 2.63
C ARG A 24 5.20 7.54 3.55
N ASP A 25 4.85 6.97 4.70
CA ASP A 25 5.84 6.47 5.64
C ASP A 25 6.63 5.30 5.07
N LEU A 26 6.04 4.51 4.17
CA LEU A 26 6.74 3.45 3.47
C LEU A 26 7.65 3.98 2.37
N GLY A 27 7.53 5.25 2.01
CA GLY A 27 8.30 5.84 0.95
C GLY A 27 7.55 5.98 -0.37
N ALA A 28 6.26 5.67 -0.38
CA ALA A 28 5.45 5.79 -1.58
C ALA A 28 5.12 7.25 -1.87
N VAL A 29 4.98 7.57 -3.15
CA VAL A 29 4.65 8.91 -3.62
C VAL A 29 3.32 8.84 -4.36
N GLN A 30 2.38 9.71 -3.98
CA GLN A 30 1.09 9.77 -4.63
C GLN A 30 1.28 10.21 -6.09
N HIS A 31 0.60 9.51 -6.99
CA HIS A 31 0.75 9.73 -8.42
C HIS A 31 0.32 11.13 -8.85
N GLY A 32 -0.66 11.71 -8.17
CA GLY A 32 -1.13 13.06 -8.41
C GLY A 32 -2.10 13.49 -7.32
N PRO A 33 -2.52 14.77 -7.30
CA PRO A 33 -3.45 15.25 -6.27
C PRO A 33 -4.73 14.38 -6.26
N HIS A 34 -5.11 13.91 -5.10
CA HIS A 34 -6.30 13.09 -4.89
C HIS A 34 -6.30 11.76 -5.65
N SER A 35 -5.14 11.33 -6.18
CA SER A 35 -5.04 10.05 -6.87
C SER A 35 -5.10 8.90 -5.87
N CYS A 36 -5.74 7.80 -6.28
CA CYS A 36 -5.69 6.56 -5.51
C CYS A 36 -4.47 5.71 -5.84
N PHE A 37 -3.65 6.14 -6.81
CA PHE A 37 -2.45 5.42 -7.20
C PHE A 37 -1.21 6.00 -6.53
N TRP A 38 -0.34 5.12 -6.03
CA TRP A 38 0.87 5.47 -5.33
C TRP A 38 2.04 4.69 -5.91
N ASP A 39 3.15 5.35 -6.13
CA ASP A 39 4.35 4.72 -6.67
C ASP A 39 5.36 4.47 -5.54
N LEU A 40 5.88 3.26 -5.46
CA LEU A 40 6.82 2.84 -4.43
C LEU A 40 8.05 2.23 -5.09
N GLU A 41 9.23 2.72 -4.73
CA GLU A 41 10.50 2.16 -5.17
C GLU A 41 11.31 1.71 -3.97
N LEU A 42 11.69 0.45 -3.97
CA LEU A 42 12.60 -0.12 -2.97
C LEU A 42 13.70 -0.87 -3.70
N GLY A 43 14.87 -0.94 -3.09
CA GLY A 43 16.06 -1.44 -3.75
C GLY A 43 15.83 -2.70 -4.57
N GLY A 44 15.95 -2.61 -5.87
CA GLY A 44 15.82 -3.72 -6.78
C GLY A 44 14.45 -3.90 -7.40
N TRP A 45 13.41 -3.22 -6.94
CA TRP A 45 12.08 -3.32 -7.55
C TRP A 45 11.27 -2.05 -7.32
N SER A 46 10.25 -1.90 -8.15
CA SER A 46 9.28 -0.82 -7.99
C SER A 46 7.88 -1.41 -8.02
N ALA A 47 6.93 -0.69 -7.47
CA ALA A 47 5.56 -1.15 -7.40
C ALA A 47 4.59 0.03 -7.50
N GLN A 48 3.37 -0.26 -7.93
CA GLN A 48 2.28 0.69 -7.90
C GLN A 48 1.18 0.15 -6.99
N VAL A 49 0.75 0.98 -6.04
CA VAL A 49 -0.30 0.63 -5.10
C VAL A 49 -1.55 1.41 -5.46
N GLU A 50 -2.68 0.74 -5.47
CA GLU A 50 -3.97 1.39 -5.69
C GLU A 50 -4.85 1.21 -4.45
N LEU A 51 -5.35 2.32 -3.91
CA LEU A 51 -6.35 2.30 -2.84
C LEU A 51 -7.73 2.27 -3.49
N ALA A 52 -8.17 1.08 -3.90
CA ALA A 52 -9.47 0.91 -4.52
C ALA A 52 -10.58 0.90 -3.45
N VAL A 53 -11.84 0.90 -3.91
CA VAL A 53 -12.98 1.02 -3.01
C VAL A 53 -13.10 -0.18 -2.06
N GLU A 54 -12.86 -1.38 -2.55
CA GLU A 54 -13.09 -2.61 -1.79
C GLU A 54 -11.82 -3.30 -1.36
N GLU A 55 -10.68 -2.94 -1.96
CA GLU A 55 -9.43 -3.63 -1.69
C GLU A 55 -8.24 -2.74 -2.03
N LEU A 56 -7.09 -3.08 -1.47
CA LEU A 56 -5.83 -2.49 -1.86
C LEU A 56 -5.18 -3.42 -2.87
N SER A 57 -4.77 -2.89 -4.01
CA SER A 57 -4.08 -3.66 -5.04
C SER A 57 -2.63 -3.19 -5.13
N ILE A 58 -1.72 -4.12 -5.34
CA ILE A 58 -0.33 -3.78 -5.57
C ILE A 58 0.18 -4.53 -6.80
N ARG A 59 0.93 -3.83 -7.62
CA ARG A 59 1.52 -4.39 -8.82
C ARG A 59 3.01 -4.10 -8.81
N TRP A 60 3.80 -5.15 -8.63
CA TRP A 60 5.27 -5.02 -8.67
C TRP A 60 5.76 -5.10 -10.11
N GLN A 61 6.70 -4.24 -10.45
CA GLN A 61 7.41 -4.31 -11.72
C GLN A 61 8.55 -5.30 -11.57
N SER A 62 8.54 -6.35 -12.36
CA SER A 62 9.57 -7.38 -12.34
C SER A 62 10.18 -7.50 -13.71
N PRO A 63 11.52 -7.79 -13.81
CA PRO A 63 12.15 -8.00 -15.11
C PRO A 63 11.51 -9.10 -15.95
N ASP A 64 10.97 -10.12 -15.30
CA ASP A 64 10.38 -11.27 -16.01
C ASP A 64 8.91 -11.02 -16.35
N ALA A 65 8.12 -10.63 -15.37
CA ALA A 65 6.69 -10.37 -15.55
C ALA A 65 6.18 -9.59 -14.35
N PRO A 66 5.21 -8.68 -14.53
CA PRO A 66 4.61 -8.00 -13.39
C PRO A 66 3.87 -9.00 -12.50
N VAL A 67 3.99 -8.79 -11.19
CA VAL A 67 3.27 -9.57 -10.19
C VAL A 67 2.23 -8.66 -9.56
N GLU A 68 0.99 -9.14 -9.46
CA GLU A 68 -0.10 -8.36 -8.91
C GLU A 68 -0.76 -9.13 -7.77
N ARG A 69 -1.08 -8.41 -6.68
CA ARG A 69 -1.79 -9.00 -5.55
C ARG A 69 -2.86 -8.03 -5.08
N HIS A 70 -3.92 -8.59 -4.50
CA HIS A 70 -5.06 -7.84 -4.01
C HIS A 70 -5.28 -8.19 -2.55
N PHE A 71 -5.49 -7.17 -1.72
CA PHE A 71 -5.69 -7.35 -0.29
C PHE A 71 -7.02 -6.73 0.12
N PRO A 72 -8.04 -7.54 0.44
CA PRO A 72 -9.26 -7.00 1.02
C PRO A 72 -8.95 -6.18 2.27
N TYR A 73 -9.73 -5.16 2.52
CA TYR A 73 -9.51 -4.28 3.67
C TYR A 73 -9.72 -4.95 5.02
N GLY A 74 -10.12 -6.21 5.03
CA GLY A 74 -10.18 -7.00 6.26
C GLY A 74 -8.83 -7.46 6.79
N PHE A 75 -7.78 -7.42 5.96
CA PHE A 75 -6.42 -7.75 6.41
C PHE A 75 -5.88 -6.62 7.30
N SER A 76 -5.05 -7.01 8.27
CA SER A 76 -4.39 -6.01 9.11
C SER A 76 -3.35 -5.23 8.31
N ARG A 77 -3.11 -3.99 8.73
CA ARG A 77 -2.09 -3.16 8.12
C ARG A 77 -0.71 -3.83 8.17
N ALA A 78 -0.40 -4.48 9.30
CA ALA A 78 0.89 -5.15 9.46
C ALA A 78 1.07 -6.28 8.44
N ASP A 79 0.03 -7.06 8.19
CA ASP A 79 0.10 -8.16 7.22
C ASP A 79 0.29 -7.63 5.79
N VAL A 80 -0.44 -6.58 5.43
CA VAL A 80 -0.32 -5.99 4.09
C VAL A 80 1.04 -5.33 3.93
N GLU A 81 1.52 -4.62 4.94
CA GLU A 81 2.83 -3.99 4.90
C GLU A 81 3.94 -5.03 4.71
N ALA A 82 3.87 -6.14 5.44
CA ALA A 82 4.85 -7.22 5.31
C ALA A 82 4.86 -7.79 3.89
N ALA A 83 3.68 -7.98 3.30
CA ALA A 83 3.57 -8.49 1.94
C ALA A 83 4.14 -7.50 0.92
N ILE A 84 3.86 -6.21 1.10
CA ILE A 84 4.38 -5.17 0.20
C ILE A 84 5.91 -5.13 0.27
N LEU A 85 6.47 -5.13 1.48
CA LEU A 85 7.92 -5.02 1.66
C LEU A 85 8.68 -6.29 1.29
N ALA A 86 7.98 -7.42 1.24
CA ALA A 86 8.59 -8.67 0.79
C ALA A 86 8.96 -8.62 -0.70
N GLY A 87 8.29 -7.78 -1.47
CA GLY A 87 8.55 -7.64 -2.89
C GLY A 87 7.84 -8.70 -3.72
N PRO A 88 8.14 -8.71 -5.00
CA PRO A 88 7.50 -9.64 -5.93
C PRO A 88 7.89 -11.09 -5.72
#